data_6a83e99891e9cc2e4ace9ca0ec4bb81e
#
_entry.id   6a83e99891e9cc2e4ace9ca0ec4bb81e
#
_cell.length_a   1.000
_cell.length_b   1.000
_cell.length_c   1.000
_cell.angle_alpha   90.00
_cell.angle_beta   90.00
_cell.angle_gamma   90.00
#
_symmetry.space_group_name_H-M   'P 1'
#
loop_
_entity.id
_entity.type
_entity.pdbx_description
1 polymer ?
#
loop_
_entity_poly.entity_id
_entity_poly.type
_entity_poly.pdbx_seq_one_letter_code
_entity_poly.pdbx_strand_id
1 'polypeptide(L)'
;AVVRERGAELAEHLRRRVEGRNGPDAILFGSGEFSGRTLADVAAAQDRPFEDVLIELGPDGASAAYFVMDERVVWALLADPHTVVSSDGSPSMLHPRGYGSFARVTRRYVVEEGALSIEEAVRKMAGQTARNYRMDDVDVVDVPRGQVREGWAADLVAFDPAEVRDAADFENPHRLAE
;
A
#
# COMPACT_ATOMS: atom_id res chain seq x y z
N ALA A 1 30.30 -1.81 12.98
CA ALA A 1 30.84 -0.78 13.90
C ALA A 1 29.75 -0.32 14.87
N VAL A 2 28.62 0.27 14.42
CA VAL A 2 27.57 0.84 15.29
C VAL A 2 27.04 -0.17 16.33
N VAL A 3 26.75 -1.41 15.95
CA VAL A 3 26.23 -2.44 16.86
C VAL A 3 27.22 -2.75 17.99
N ARG A 4 28.52 -2.75 17.72
CA ARG A 4 29.56 -3.01 18.73
C ARG A 4 29.76 -1.83 19.68
N GLU A 5 29.62 -0.62 19.21
CA GLU A 5 29.93 0.61 19.98
C GLU A 5 28.71 1.18 20.67
N ARG A 6 27.52 1.06 20.07
CA ARG A 6 26.28 1.71 20.50
C ARG A 6 25.08 0.75 20.49
N GLY A 7 25.27 -0.53 20.75
CA GLY A 7 24.22 -1.56 20.66
C GLY A 7 23.01 -1.28 21.55
N ALA A 8 23.24 -0.87 22.80
CA ALA A 8 22.14 -0.55 23.73
C ALA A 8 21.32 0.68 23.28
N GLU A 9 21.99 1.69 22.74
CA GLU A 9 21.34 2.89 22.20
C GLU A 9 20.53 2.57 20.93
N LEU A 10 21.06 1.69 20.08
CA LEU A 10 20.35 1.22 18.89
C LEU A 10 19.10 0.40 19.28
N ALA A 11 19.21 -0.52 20.23
CA ALA A 11 18.09 -1.30 20.73
C ALA A 11 16.97 -0.39 21.28
N GLU A 12 17.33 0.58 22.11
CA GLU A 12 16.37 1.56 22.63
C GLU A 12 15.72 2.42 21.53
N HIS A 13 16.49 2.83 20.52
CA HIS A 13 15.95 3.54 19.37
C HIS A 13 14.96 2.69 18.58
N LEU A 14 15.30 1.43 18.30
CA LEU A 14 14.42 0.49 17.57
C LEU A 14 13.15 0.22 18.37
N ARG A 15 13.26 0.00 19.69
CA ARG A 15 12.10 -0.18 20.58
C ARG A 15 11.12 0.97 20.45
N ARG A 16 11.57 2.20 20.65
CA ARG A 16 10.73 3.39 20.53
C ARG A 16 10.10 3.53 19.13
N ARG A 17 10.84 3.19 18.08
CA ARG A 17 10.34 3.25 16.70
C ARG A 17 9.23 2.25 16.44
N VAL A 18 9.35 1.05 16.96
CA VAL A 18 8.34 -0.03 16.81
C VAL A 18 7.12 0.28 17.67
N GLU A 19 7.31 0.64 18.93
CA GLU A 19 6.22 1.02 19.84
C GLU A 19 5.42 2.22 19.32
N GLY A 20 6.10 3.23 18.79
CA GLY A 20 5.45 4.39 18.15
C GLY A 20 4.72 4.07 16.83
N ARG A 21 4.73 2.80 16.38
CA ARG A 21 4.08 2.30 15.18
C ARG A 21 3.18 1.09 15.45
N ASN A 22 2.43 1.15 16.54
CA ASN A 22 1.50 0.11 17.00
C ASN A 22 2.15 -1.19 17.51
N GLY A 23 3.47 -1.18 17.78
CA GLY A 23 4.17 -2.32 18.36
C GLY A 23 4.61 -3.40 17.36
N PRO A 24 5.24 -4.47 17.86
CA PRO A 24 5.80 -5.52 17.01
C PRO A 24 4.77 -6.39 16.30
N ASP A 25 3.53 -6.48 16.81
CA ASP A 25 2.41 -7.18 16.16
C ASP A 25 1.98 -6.50 14.86
N ALA A 26 2.19 -5.19 14.76
CA ALA A 26 1.84 -4.39 13.60
C ALA A 26 2.89 -4.42 12.48
N ILE A 27 3.94 -5.24 12.60
CA ILE A 27 5.01 -5.38 11.61
C ILE A 27 4.99 -6.78 11.06
N LEU A 28 4.59 -6.93 9.79
CA LEU A 28 4.56 -8.21 9.07
C LEU A 28 5.74 -8.26 8.10
N PHE A 29 6.60 -9.27 8.24
CA PHE A 29 7.69 -9.49 7.29
C PHE A 29 7.15 -9.93 5.93
N GLY A 30 7.54 -9.21 4.87
CA GLY A 30 7.16 -9.49 3.49
C GLY A 30 8.24 -10.27 2.71
N SER A 31 9.44 -10.45 3.27
CA SER A 31 10.53 -11.17 2.61
C SER A 31 11.51 -11.76 3.64
N GLY A 32 12.47 -12.57 3.14
CA GLY A 32 13.46 -13.20 3.98
C GLY A 32 12.94 -14.44 4.71
N GLU A 33 13.70 -14.95 5.67
CA GLU A 33 13.39 -16.15 6.43
C GLU A 33 12.12 -16.06 7.28
N PHE A 34 11.71 -14.86 7.64
CA PHE A 34 10.53 -14.58 8.47
C PHE A 34 9.30 -14.15 7.68
N SER A 35 9.32 -14.27 6.35
CA SER A 35 8.19 -13.87 5.49
C SER A 35 6.87 -14.49 5.98
N GLY A 36 5.81 -13.65 6.05
CA GLY A 36 4.49 -14.06 6.50
C GLY A 36 4.30 -14.12 8.03
N ARG A 37 5.34 -13.79 8.83
CA ARG A 37 5.27 -13.74 10.30
C ARG A 37 5.36 -12.30 10.80
N THR A 38 4.73 -12.01 11.94
CA THR A 38 4.92 -10.71 12.59
C THR A 38 6.25 -10.67 13.34
N LEU A 39 6.75 -9.45 13.59
CA LEU A 39 7.94 -9.27 14.41
C LEU A 39 7.72 -9.81 15.84
N ALA A 40 6.49 -9.70 16.38
CA ALA A 40 6.12 -10.27 17.66
C ALA A 40 6.23 -11.80 17.67
N ASP A 41 5.68 -12.47 16.64
CA ASP A 41 5.76 -13.95 16.52
C ASP A 41 7.20 -14.44 16.43
N VAL A 42 8.05 -13.73 15.69
CA VAL A 42 9.47 -14.08 15.55
C VAL A 42 10.20 -13.90 16.87
N ALA A 43 9.99 -12.78 17.57
CA ALA A 43 10.60 -12.51 18.87
C ALA A 43 10.18 -13.55 19.92
N ALA A 44 8.89 -13.88 19.99
CA ALA A 44 8.36 -14.91 20.90
C ALA A 44 8.91 -16.29 20.61
N ALA A 45 9.01 -16.70 19.34
CA ALA A 45 9.56 -17.99 18.95
C ALA A 45 11.06 -18.14 19.25
N GLN A 46 11.80 -17.03 19.31
CA GLN A 46 13.21 -16.99 19.63
C GLN A 46 13.50 -16.69 21.13
N ASP A 47 12.45 -16.49 21.93
CA ASP A 47 12.52 -16.13 23.35
C ASP A 47 13.47 -14.95 23.62
N ARG A 48 13.32 -13.88 22.83
CA ARG A 48 14.17 -12.67 22.96
C ARG A 48 13.44 -11.39 22.56
N PRO A 49 13.96 -10.21 22.98
CA PRO A 49 13.40 -8.92 22.62
C PRO A 49 13.35 -8.72 21.10
N PHE A 50 12.29 -8.09 20.62
CA PHE A 50 12.10 -7.85 19.18
C PHE A 50 13.17 -6.91 18.58
N GLU A 51 13.72 -6.00 19.36
CA GLU A 51 14.81 -5.13 18.92
C GLU A 51 16.08 -5.92 18.60
N ASP A 52 16.34 -7.02 19.31
CA ASP A 52 17.49 -7.87 19.04
C ASP A 52 17.32 -8.67 17.74
N VAL A 53 16.07 -9.05 17.41
CA VAL A 53 15.73 -9.65 16.11
C VAL A 53 16.05 -8.66 14.99
N LEU A 54 15.64 -7.39 15.13
CA LEU A 54 15.90 -6.34 14.13
C LEU A 54 17.40 -6.03 13.99
N ILE A 55 18.15 -6.01 15.09
CA ILE A 55 19.60 -5.77 15.08
C ILE A 55 20.33 -6.89 14.33
N GLU A 56 19.90 -8.14 14.52
CA GLU A 56 20.50 -9.30 13.85
C GLU A 56 20.17 -9.31 12.35
N LEU A 57 18.92 -9.05 11.99
CA LEU A 57 18.51 -8.90 10.59
C LEU A 57 19.32 -7.84 9.84
N GLY A 58 19.66 -6.75 10.54
CA GLY A 58 20.34 -5.63 9.91
C GLY A 58 19.47 -4.84 8.92
N PRO A 59 20.06 -3.84 8.25
CA PRO A 59 19.30 -2.90 7.40
C PRO A 59 18.73 -3.54 6.13
N ASP A 60 19.32 -4.60 5.64
CA ASP A 60 18.97 -5.26 4.38
C ASP A 60 18.31 -6.65 4.60
N GLY A 61 17.97 -6.97 5.83
CA GLY A 61 17.56 -8.34 6.21
C GLY A 61 16.16 -8.74 5.75
N ALA A 62 15.21 -7.82 5.66
CA ALA A 62 13.85 -8.10 5.19
C ALA A 62 13.09 -6.83 4.82
N SER A 63 12.10 -6.95 3.92
CA SER A 63 11.04 -5.96 3.77
C SER A 63 9.91 -6.25 4.76
N ALA A 64 9.14 -5.23 5.14
CA ALA A 64 8.00 -5.40 6.03
C ALA A 64 6.85 -4.46 5.69
N ALA A 65 5.63 -4.91 5.94
CA ALA A 65 4.43 -4.07 5.99
C ALA A 65 4.18 -3.61 7.42
N TYR A 66 3.77 -2.34 7.56
CA TYR A 66 3.43 -1.74 8.84
C TYR A 66 1.93 -1.44 8.90
N PHE A 67 1.21 -2.04 9.81
CA PHE A 67 -0.22 -1.80 10.05
C PHE A 67 -0.42 -0.59 10.96
N VAL A 68 -0.20 0.60 10.41
CA VAL A 68 -0.20 1.88 11.14
C VAL A 68 -1.32 2.83 10.71
N MET A 69 -2.08 2.47 9.68
CA MET A 69 -3.17 3.33 9.18
C MET A 69 -4.43 3.16 10.01
N ASP A 70 -5.05 4.29 10.35
CA ASP A 70 -6.40 4.32 10.93
C ASP A 70 -7.42 4.41 9.79
N GLU A 71 -8.39 3.50 9.77
CA GLU A 71 -9.40 3.42 8.73
C GLU A 71 -10.23 4.72 8.62
N ARG A 72 -10.46 5.42 9.73
CA ARG A 72 -11.15 6.73 9.72
C ARG A 72 -10.37 7.79 8.94
N VAL A 73 -9.04 7.74 9.01
CA VAL A 73 -8.16 8.62 8.22
C VAL A 73 -8.22 8.24 6.75
N VAL A 74 -8.21 6.95 6.43
CA VAL A 74 -8.36 6.47 5.04
C VAL A 74 -9.69 6.96 4.45
N TRP A 75 -10.79 6.82 5.20
CA TRP A 75 -12.10 7.32 4.81
C TRP A 75 -12.11 8.84 4.55
N ALA A 76 -11.56 9.61 5.47
CA ALA A 76 -11.50 11.07 5.34
C ALA A 76 -10.70 11.49 4.10
N LEU A 77 -9.57 10.82 3.84
CA LEU A 77 -8.75 11.08 2.65
C LEU A 77 -9.44 10.66 1.36
N LEU A 78 -10.14 9.53 1.34
CA LEU A 78 -10.92 9.10 0.17
C LEU A 78 -12.08 10.04 -0.13
N ALA A 79 -12.73 10.59 0.90
CA ALA A 79 -13.83 11.56 0.76
C ALA A 79 -13.34 12.95 0.30
N ASP A 80 -12.08 13.31 0.57
CA ASP A 80 -11.54 14.62 0.20
C ASP A 80 -11.46 14.76 -1.34
N PRO A 81 -12.06 15.82 -1.94
CA PRO A 81 -12.13 15.97 -3.39
C PRO A 81 -10.77 16.23 -4.07
N HIS A 82 -9.74 16.58 -3.31
CA HIS A 82 -8.39 16.89 -3.82
C HIS A 82 -7.44 15.69 -3.81
N THR A 83 -7.78 14.61 -3.10
CA THR A 83 -6.97 13.40 -3.09
C THR A 83 -7.20 12.56 -4.34
N VAL A 84 -6.19 11.81 -4.74
CA VAL A 84 -6.25 10.80 -5.81
C VAL A 84 -5.87 9.44 -5.24
N VAL A 85 -6.22 8.37 -5.94
CA VAL A 85 -5.85 7.01 -5.57
C VAL A 85 -4.54 6.64 -6.27
N SER A 86 -3.62 6.07 -5.50
CA SER A 86 -2.37 5.50 -6.00
C SER A 86 -2.13 4.13 -5.37
N SER A 87 -1.51 3.22 -6.10
CA SER A 87 -1.12 1.90 -5.59
C SER A 87 0.17 1.93 -4.78
N ASP A 88 1.04 2.94 -4.98
CA ASP A 88 2.43 2.93 -4.51
C ASP A 88 3.11 1.57 -4.81
N GLY A 89 2.78 1.00 -5.98
CA GLY A 89 3.23 -0.30 -6.43
C GLY A 89 4.60 -0.27 -7.06
N SER A 90 5.33 -1.39 -6.95
CA SER A 90 6.53 -1.66 -7.73
C SER A 90 6.59 -3.15 -8.09
N PRO A 91 7.33 -3.54 -9.15
CA PRO A 91 7.42 -4.95 -9.58
C PRO A 91 7.98 -5.90 -8.52
N SER A 92 8.81 -5.40 -7.62
CA SER A 92 9.44 -6.17 -6.54
C SER A 92 8.73 -6.07 -5.19
N MET A 93 7.62 -5.36 -5.14
CA MET A 93 6.89 -5.15 -3.88
C MET A 93 6.12 -6.40 -3.46
N LEU A 94 6.37 -6.88 -2.25
CA LEU A 94 5.60 -7.96 -1.61
C LEU A 94 4.50 -7.39 -0.71
N HIS A 95 3.64 -6.56 -1.30
CA HIS A 95 2.50 -5.95 -0.62
C HIS A 95 1.29 -5.93 -1.57
N PRO A 96 0.10 -6.34 -1.13
CA PRO A 96 -1.09 -6.47 -1.98
C PRO A 96 -1.52 -5.16 -2.64
N ARG A 97 -1.13 -4.00 -2.09
CA ARG A 97 -1.49 -2.70 -2.66
C ARG A 97 -1.02 -2.51 -4.11
N GLY A 98 0.09 -3.15 -4.51
CA GLY A 98 0.63 -3.03 -5.86
C GLY A 98 -0.35 -3.52 -6.93
N TYR A 99 -1.12 -4.55 -6.62
CA TYR A 99 -2.05 -5.20 -7.56
C TYR A 99 -3.52 -4.99 -7.19
N GLY A 100 -3.84 -4.82 -5.91
CA GLY A 100 -5.22 -4.78 -5.41
C GLY A 100 -5.79 -3.38 -5.15
N SER A 101 -5.00 -2.30 -5.09
CA SER A 101 -5.50 -0.99 -4.62
C SER A 101 -6.71 -0.47 -5.36
N PHE A 102 -6.70 -0.47 -6.69
CA PHE A 102 -7.80 0.08 -7.49
C PHE A 102 -9.05 -0.81 -7.41
N ALA A 103 -8.87 -2.13 -7.45
CA ALA A 103 -9.97 -3.07 -7.25
C ALA A 103 -10.56 -2.96 -5.84
N ARG A 104 -9.71 -2.81 -4.81
CA ARG A 104 -10.14 -2.61 -3.42
C ARG A 104 -10.94 -1.32 -3.23
N VAL A 105 -10.54 -0.22 -3.86
CA VAL A 105 -11.31 1.03 -3.82
C VAL A 105 -12.70 0.80 -4.41
N THR A 106 -12.79 0.16 -5.57
CA THR A 106 -14.06 -0.15 -6.22
C THR A 106 -14.90 -1.10 -5.36
N ARG A 107 -14.34 -2.22 -4.94
CA ARG A 107 -15.08 -3.24 -4.20
C ARG A 107 -15.50 -2.76 -2.81
N ARG A 108 -14.52 -2.38 -1.99
CA ARG A 108 -14.77 -2.05 -0.59
C ARG A 108 -15.44 -0.70 -0.44
N TYR A 109 -14.81 0.37 -0.93
CA TYR A 109 -15.26 1.73 -0.61
C TYR A 109 -16.41 2.23 -1.48
N VAL A 110 -16.63 1.67 -2.69
CA VAL A 110 -17.79 2.01 -3.52
C VAL A 110 -18.93 1.03 -3.26
N VAL A 111 -18.71 -0.28 -3.49
CA VAL A 111 -19.80 -1.27 -3.50
C VAL A 111 -20.24 -1.67 -2.08
N GLU A 112 -19.30 -2.01 -1.20
CA GLU A 112 -19.63 -2.55 0.13
C GLU A 112 -19.96 -1.46 1.15
N GLU A 113 -19.16 -0.39 1.19
CA GLU A 113 -19.27 0.64 2.23
C GLU A 113 -20.00 1.91 1.75
N GLY A 114 -20.14 2.13 0.42
CA GLY A 114 -20.78 3.31 -0.13
C GLY A 114 -20.08 4.63 0.24
N ALA A 115 -18.77 4.58 0.50
CA ALA A 115 -17.96 5.73 0.86
C ALA A 115 -17.82 6.75 -0.29
N LEU A 116 -17.83 6.25 -1.52
CA LEU A 116 -17.73 7.01 -2.76
C LEU A 116 -18.79 6.54 -3.74
N SER A 117 -19.26 7.44 -4.63
CA SER A 117 -19.92 6.99 -5.85
C SER A 117 -18.90 6.38 -6.82
N ILE A 118 -19.36 5.57 -7.77
CA ILE A 118 -18.48 5.00 -8.79
C ILE A 118 -17.86 6.09 -9.66
N GLU A 119 -18.61 7.15 -9.98
CA GLU A 119 -18.14 8.28 -10.76
C GLU A 119 -17.01 9.02 -10.04
N GLU A 120 -17.13 9.22 -8.73
CA GLU A 120 -16.11 9.87 -7.93
C GLU A 120 -14.86 9.00 -7.80
N ALA A 121 -15.01 7.70 -7.60
CA ALA A 121 -13.89 6.76 -7.59
C ALA A 121 -13.14 6.78 -8.93
N VAL A 122 -13.86 6.69 -10.05
CA VAL A 122 -13.26 6.77 -11.40
C VAL A 122 -12.59 8.12 -11.63
N ARG A 123 -13.22 9.23 -11.22
CA ARG A 123 -12.63 10.56 -11.30
C ARG A 123 -11.26 10.61 -10.58
N LYS A 124 -11.18 10.07 -9.37
CA LYS A 124 -9.95 10.06 -8.55
C LYS A 124 -8.88 9.11 -9.10
N MET A 125 -9.29 7.97 -9.67
CA MET A 125 -8.37 6.96 -10.20
C MET A 125 -7.85 7.31 -11.61
N ALA A 126 -8.59 8.08 -12.40
CA ALA A 126 -8.26 8.38 -13.79
C ALA A 126 -8.21 9.88 -14.09
N GLY A 127 -9.35 10.55 -14.23
CA GLY A 127 -9.42 11.91 -14.77
C GLY A 127 -8.69 12.96 -13.93
N GLN A 128 -8.82 12.95 -12.60
CA GLN A 128 -8.12 13.88 -11.72
C GLN A 128 -6.61 13.59 -11.71
N THR A 129 -6.24 12.32 -11.68
CA THR A 129 -4.83 11.89 -11.75
C THR A 129 -4.21 12.37 -13.05
N ALA A 130 -4.86 12.15 -14.21
CA ALA A 130 -4.38 12.63 -15.49
C ALA A 130 -4.18 14.15 -15.50
N ARG A 131 -5.13 14.90 -14.93
CA ARG A 131 -5.04 16.37 -14.82
C ARG A 131 -3.89 16.81 -13.93
N ASN A 132 -3.71 16.20 -12.78
CA ASN A 132 -2.65 16.55 -11.85
C ASN A 132 -1.24 16.35 -12.45
N TYR A 133 -1.09 15.37 -13.34
CA TYR A 133 0.15 15.09 -14.06
C TYR A 133 0.21 15.68 -15.46
N ARG A 134 -0.78 16.50 -15.85
CA ARG A 134 -0.89 17.12 -17.18
C ARG A 134 -0.92 16.10 -18.32
N MET A 135 -1.42 14.91 -18.08
CA MET A 135 -1.59 13.86 -19.08
C MET A 135 -2.82 14.08 -19.97
N ASP A 136 -3.66 15.04 -19.61
CA ASP A 136 -4.83 15.50 -20.36
C ASP A 136 -4.54 16.79 -21.18
N ASP A 137 -3.31 17.28 -21.15
CA ASP A 137 -2.88 18.52 -21.78
C ASP A 137 -2.21 18.24 -23.13
N VAL A 138 -2.85 18.65 -24.21
CA VAL A 138 -2.38 18.47 -25.60
C VAL A 138 -1.07 19.21 -25.93
N ASP A 139 -0.71 20.20 -25.12
CA ASP A 139 0.55 20.93 -25.27
C ASP A 139 1.72 20.19 -24.56
N VAL A 140 1.42 19.13 -23.80
CA VAL A 140 2.41 18.38 -23.00
C VAL A 140 2.57 16.96 -23.50
N VAL A 141 1.50 16.33 -23.97
CA VAL A 141 1.50 14.94 -24.44
C VAL A 141 0.93 14.85 -25.85
N ASP A 142 1.52 13.99 -26.69
CA ASP A 142 1.06 13.78 -28.07
C ASP A 142 -0.38 13.22 -28.14
N VAL A 143 -0.71 12.32 -27.18
CA VAL A 143 -2.04 11.72 -27.09
C VAL A 143 -2.54 11.84 -25.66
N PRO A 144 -3.46 12.77 -25.39
CA PRO A 144 -4.01 12.98 -24.05
C PRO A 144 -4.85 11.79 -23.57
N ARG A 145 -4.97 11.65 -22.25
CA ARG A 145 -5.67 10.52 -21.59
C ARG A 145 -6.39 10.94 -20.31
N GLY A 146 -7.12 10.01 -19.71
CA GLY A 146 -7.87 10.23 -18.47
C GLY A 146 -9.35 10.57 -18.66
N GLN A 147 -9.82 10.65 -19.91
CA GLN A 147 -11.22 10.84 -20.26
C GLN A 147 -11.59 10.00 -21.50
N VAL A 148 -12.84 9.58 -21.59
CA VAL A 148 -13.39 8.97 -22.81
C VAL A 148 -13.74 10.08 -23.78
N ARG A 149 -12.88 10.33 -24.77
CA ARG A 149 -12.97 11.45 -25.70
C ARG A 149 -12.40 11.08 -27.05
N GLU A 150 -13.04 11.55 -28.14
CA GLU A 150 -12.51 11.35 -29.49
C GLU A 150 -11.13 12.00 -29.65
N GLY A 151 -10.19 11.27 -30.28
CA GLY A 151 -8.80 11.70 -30.45
C GLY A 151 -7.90 11.49 -29.22
N TRP A 152 -8.44 10.97 -28.12
CA TRP A 152 -7.68 10.68 -26.90
C TRP A 152 -7.25 9.20 -26.84
N ALA A 153 -6.29 8.88 -25.95
CA ALA A 153 -5.84 7.50 -25.74
C ALA A 153 -7.01 6.60 -25.31
N ALA A 154 -7.16 5.48 -25.98
CA ALA A 154 -8.21 4.49 -25.70
C ALA A 154 -7.76 3.51 -24.59
N ASP A 155 -7.25 4.05 -23.47
CA ASP A 155 -6.95 3.27 -22.26
C ASP A 155 -8.27 3.01 -21.53
N LEU A 156 -9.05 2.05 -21.99
CA LEU A 156 -10.42 1.79 -21.55
C LEU A 156 -10.53 0.46 -20.84
N VAL A 157 -11.35 0.42 -19.80
CA VAL A 157 -11.76 -0.80 -19.12
C VAL A 157 -13.29 -0.82 -19.01
N ALA A 158 -13.90 -1.95 -19.30
CA ALA A 158 -15.31 -2.20 -19.05
C ALA A 158 -15.41 -3.25 -17.94
N PHE A 159 -16.17 -2.96 -16.89
CA PHE A 159 -16.30 -3.85 -15.73
C PHE A 159 -17.66 -3.68 -15.06
N ASP A 160 -18.13 -4.74 -14.38
CA ASP A 160 -19.24 -4.65 -13.46
C ASP A 160 -18.71 -4.39 -12.05
N PRO A 161 -19.03 -3.25 -11.43
CA PRO A 161 -18.53 -2.93 -10.07
C PRO A 161 -18.89 -4.01 -9.04
N ALA A 162 -20.01 -4.73 -9.22
CA ALA A 162 -20.42 -5.79 -8.31
C ALA A 162 -19.57 -7.06 -8.42
N GLU A 163 -18.90 -7.26 -9.55
CA GLU A 163 -18.07 -8.43 -9.82
C GLU A 163 -16.58 -8.21 -9.52
N VAL A 164 -16.15 -6.96 -9.39
CA VAL A 164 -14.75 -6.64 -9.09
C VAL A 164 -14.28 -7.30 -7.77
N ARG A 165 -13.11 -7.92 -7.81
CA ARG A 165 -12.47 -8.57 -6.65
C ARG A 165 -11.02 -8.10 -6.51
N ASP A 166 -10.64 -7.68 -5.30
CA ASP A 166 -9.25 -7.44 -4.93
C ASP A 166 -8.65 -8.75 -4.38
N ALA A 167 -8.15 -9.58 -5.30
CA ALA A 167 -7.68 -10.92 -4.96
C ALA A 167 -6.28 -10.94 -4.31
N ALA A 168 -5.53 -9.83 -4.33
CA ALA A 168 -4.22 -9.76 -3.71
C ALA A 168 -4.32 -9.65 -2.18
N ASP A 169 -3.55 -10.49 -1.48
CA ASP A 169 -3.39 -10.48 -0.02
C ASP A 169 -1.90 -10.53 0.37
N PHE A 170 -1.58 -10.58 1.68
CA PHE A 170 -0.20 -10.61 2.14
C PHE A 170 0.50 -11.97 1.91
N GLU A 171 -0.25 -13.05 1.69
CA GLU A 171 0.29 -14.36 1.33
C GLU A 171 0.54 -14.44 -0.18
N ASN A 172 -0.33 -13.81 -0.97
CA ASN A 172 -0.31 -13.80 -2.43
C ASN A 172 -0.37 -12.35 -2.97
N PRO A 173 0.65 -11.53 -2.71
CA PRO A 173 0.61 -10.09 -2.96
C PRO A 173 0.55 -9.70 -4.44
N HIS A 174 0.92 -10.60 -5.33
CA HIS A 174 0.93 -10.37 -6.80
C HIS A 174 -0.28 -10.97 -7.52
N ARG A 175 -1.29 -11.44 -6.78
CA ARG A 175 -2.50 -11.95 -7.41
C ARG A 175 -3.25 -10.81 -8.10
N LEU A 176 -3.61 -11.02 -9.36
CA LEU A 176 -4.34 -10.03 -10.16
C LEU A 176 -5.77 -9.88 -9.64
N ALA A 177 -6.32 -8.69 -9.80
CA ALA A 177 -7.73 -8.43 -9.57
C ALA A 177 -8.59 -9.19 -10.59
N GLU A 178 -9.77 -9.60 -10.16
CA GLU A 178 -10.78 -10.28 -10.98
C GLU A 178 -12.00 -9.40 -11.21
#